data_c8cc6d43b31dd0d89a9851fc5ccce871
#
_entry.id   c8cc6d43b31dd0d89a9851fc5ccce871
#
_cell.length_a   1.000
_cell.length_b   1.000
_cell.length_c   1.000
_cell.angle_alpha   90.00
_cell.angle_beta   90.00
_cell.angle_gamma   90.00
#
_symmetry.space_group_name_H-M   'P 1'
#
loop_
_entity.id
_entity.type
_entity.pdbx_description
1 polymer ?
#
loop_
_entity_poly.entity_id
_entity_poly.type
_entity_poly.pdbx_seq_one_letter_code
_entity_poly.pdbx_strand_id
1 'polypeptide(L)'
;MALQNLKESAKALVTLGPARKDHWIGLRTGVGVFAPLLALFAIDRLDLVVFAVFGAFTGVYGRVDGYWNRLRVQVRSGALFFAVIALALAASHWWIDHSDPGIKQWQVVGATTLVAGACSVLVGFMRLRPGGSLFHIFAFAAIASIPGPVPFGEALLVAGLTILLSIAIGAAGALGQWTSLWKRTPLPPLSDNVRKAIWWEGLFYILTAGVAGALANTLGNNLEAGHNYWAMVAAVVPLVGHTTSLRIRRGMHRMLGTLVGVILMAILIFLNPQVWILLAFIGFCQFMAELLVMRNYFLAQVFITPMALVGVSLATGLSGSVMYDRVVETLIGCIVGMLGVLLGSWVGSIVKRRQGIVPKGRQQN
;
A
#
# COMPACT_ATOMS: atom_id res chain seq x y z
N MET A 1 3.18 0.26 -38.49
CA MET A 1 3.15 1.29 -37.44
C MET A 1 2.39 0.86 -36.19
N ALA A 2 1.08 0.56 -36.23
CA ALA A 2 0.34 0.19 -35.01
C ALA A 2 0.89 -1.05 -34.28
N LEU A 3 1.24 -2.12 -34.95
CA LEU A 3 1.84 -3.33 -34.39
C LEU A 3 3.25 -3.12 -33.79
N GLN A 4 4.05 -2.22 -34.36
CA GLN A 4 5.35 -1.85 -33.81
C GLN A 4 5.19 -1.05 -32.53
N ASN A 5 4.28 -0.07 -32.50
CA ASN A 5 3.97 0.71 -31.30
C ASN A 5 3.41 -0.18 -30.18
N LEU A 6 2.60 -1.20 -30.52
CA LEU A 6 2.10 -2.17 -29.54
C LEU A 6 3.24 -3.03 -28.95
N LYS A 7 4.16 -3.50 -29.79
CA LYS A 7 5.33 -4.27 -29.34
C LYS A 7 6.27 -3.44 -28.47
N GLU A 8 6.51 -2.19 -28.82
CA GLU A 8 7.32 -1.27 -28.01
C GLU A 8 6.66 -0.95 -26.66
N SER A 9 5.34 -0.72 -26.67
CA SER A 9 4.57 -0.51 -25.44
C SER A 9 4.56 -1.75 -24.55
N ALA A 10 4.37 -2.94 -25.11
CA ALA A 10 4.44 -4.21 -24.38
C ALA A 10 5.85 -4.47 -23.83
N LYS A 11 6.90 -4.17 -24.59
CA LYS A 11 8.29 -4.27 -24.14
C LYS A 11 8.57 -3.29 -22.99
N ALA A 12 8.03 -2.09 -23.05
CA ALA A 12 8.16 -1.09 -21.98
C ALA A 12 7.47 -1.53 -20.68
N LEU A 13 6.36 -2.29 -20.74
CA LEU A 13 5.68 -2.84 -19.57
C LEU A 13 6.53 -3.84 -18.78
N VAL A 14 7.35 -4.66 -19.48
CA VAL A 14 8.17 -5.71 -18.85
C VAL A 14 9.64 -5.32 -18.67
N THR A 15 10.06 -4.15 -19.17
CA THR A 15 11.45 -3.71 -19.03
C THR A 15 11.80 -3.44 -17.58
N LEU A 16 12.86 -4.10 -17.09
CA LEU A 16 13.35 -3.93 -15.73
C LEU A 16 14.34 -2.76 -15.64
N GLY A 17 14.10 -1.87 -14.68
CA GLY A 17 15.09 -0.87 -14.30
C GLY A 17 16.34 -1.48 -13.65
N PRO A 18 17.40 -0.67 -13.40
CA PRO A 18 18.65 -1.14 -12.83
C PRO A 18 18.47 -1.76 -11.45
N ALA A 19 19.21 -2.84 -11.18
CA ALA A 19 19.22 -3.50 -9.88
C ALA A 19 20.06 -2.70 -8.86
N ARG A 20 19.56 -2.56 -7.62
CA ARG A 20 20.21 -1.85 -6.52
C ARG A 20 20.28 -2.69 -5.24
N LYS A 21 20.80 -3.93 -5.30
CA LYS A 21 20.81 -4.87 -4.19
C LYS A 21 19.41 -5.17 -3.62
N ASP A 22 18.39 -5.10 -4.46
CA ASP A 22 16.99 -5.23 -4.09
C ASP A 22 16.66 -6.61 -3.48
N HIS A 23 17.44 -7.65 -3.81
CA HIS A 23 17.29 -9.00 -3.24
C HIS A 23 17.46 -9.04 -1.72
N TRP A 24 18.39 -8.25 -1.14
CA TRP A 24 18.54 -8.17 0.32
C TRP A 24 17.33 -7.51 0.99
N ILE A 25 16.74 -6.54 0.30
CA ILE A 25 15.54 -5.86 0.77
C ILE A 25 14.36 -6.82 0.70
N GLY A 26 14.20 -7.50 -0.43
CA GLY A 26 13.17 -8.52 -0.62
C GLY A 26 13.28 -9.66 0.40
N LEU A 27 14.49 -10.18 0.65
CA LEU A 27 14.72 -11.22 1.64
C LEU A 27 14.32 -10.77 3.05
N ARG A 28 14.74 -9.57 3.44
CA ARG A 28 14.43 -9.00 4.76
C ARG A 28 12.93 -8.85 4.99
N THR A 29 12.22 -8.30 4.00
CA THR A 29 10.77 -8.08 4.10
C THR A 29 9.99 -9.37 3.92
N GLY A 30 10.42 -10.27 3.03
CA GLY A 30 9.82 -11.59 2.86
C GLY A 30 9.90 -12.42 4.14
N VAL A 31 11.07 -12.49 4.78
CA VAL A 31 11.23 -13.16 6.09
C VAL A 31 10.41 -12.46 7.16
N GLY A 32 10.39 -11.11 7.16
CA GLY A 32 9.61 -10.31 8.11
C GLY A 32 8.11 -10.55 8.03
N VAL A 33 7.58 -10.95 6.88
CA VAL A 33 6.19 -11.39 6.71
C VAL A 33 6.03 -12.87 6.99
N PHE A 34 6.87 -13.73 6.40
CA PHE A 34 6.71 -15.18 6.46
C PHE A 34 6.87 -15.75 7.88
N ALA A 35 7.85 -15.28 8.64
CA ALA A 35 8.13 -15.83 9.98
C ALA A 35 6.95 -15.64 10.97
N PRO A 36 6.31 -14.46 11.09
CA PRO A 36 5.12 -14.31 11.93
C PRO A 36 3.94 -15.16 11.45
N LEU A 37 3.74 -15.28 10.13
CA LEU A 37 2.67 -16.09 9.57
C LEU A 37 2.87 -17.57 9.91
N LEU A 38 4.09 -18.07 9.82
CA LEU A 38 4.43 -19.45 10.20
C LEU A 38 4.23 -19.67 11.71
N ALA A 39 4.58 -18.70 12.54
CA ALA A 39 4.34 -18.79 13.98
C ALA A 39 2.85 -18.83 14.31
N LEU A 40 2.02 -18.00 13.68
CA LEU A 40 0.56 -18.01 13.85
C LEU A 40 -0.05 -19.33 13.36
N PHE A 41 0.44 -19.89 12.27
CA PHE A 41 0.03 -21.20 11.79
C PHE A 41 0.35 -22.31 12.80
N ALA A 42 1.55 -22.29 13.38
CA ALA A 42 1.99 -23.31 14.35
C ALA A 42 1.17 -23.31 15.65
N ILE A 43 0.55 -22.17 16.00
CA ILE A 43 -0.32 -22.03 17.19
C ILE A 43 -1.81 -21.99 16.85
N ASP A 44 -2.17 -22.32 15.59
CA ASP A 44 -3.55 -22.32 15.07
C ASP A 44 -4.31 -21.01 15.25
N ARG A 45 -3.62 -19.87 15.00
CA ARG A 45 -4.17 -18.49 15.15
C ARG A 45 -4.08 -17.70 13.83
N LEU A 46 -4.54 -18.31 12.73
CA LEU A 46 -4.60 -17.66 11.41
C LEU A 46 -5.60 -16.50 11.34
N ASP A 47 -6.54 -16.42 12.29
CA ASP A 47 -7.43 -15.27 12.49
C ASP A 47 -6.67 -13.96 12.70
N LEU A 48 -5.43 -14.01 13.18
CA LEU A 48 -4.58 -12.85 13.46
C LEU A 48 -3.60 -12.49 12.33
N VAL A 49 -3.62 -13.21 11.19
CA VAL A 49 -2.69 -13.02 10.06
C VAL A 49 -2.68 -11.57 9.55
N VAL A 50 -3.84 -10.92 9.46
CA VAL A 50 -3.97 -9.54 8.97
C VAL A 50 -3.14 -8.56 9.81
N PHE A 51 -3.13 -8.71 11.12
CA PHE A 51 -2.37 -7.85 12.05
C PHE A 51 -0.87 -8.08 11.92
N ALA A 52 -0.45 -9.34 11.73
CA ALA A 52 0.94 -9.69 11.48
C ALA A 52 1.44 -9.08 10.15
N VAL A 53 0.67 -9.20 9.06
CA VAL A 53 1.04 -8.66 7.75
C VAL A 53 1.21 -7.14 7.80
N PHE A 54 0.25 -6.41 8.40
CA PHE A 54 0.35 -4.95 8.50
C PHE A 54 1.46 -4.50 9.45
N GLY A 55 1.71 -5.23 10.53
CA GLY A 55 2.88 -5.01 11.38
C GLY A 55 4.20 -5.18 10.62
N ALA A 56 4.29 -6.21 9.77
CA ALA A 56 5.47 -6.52 8.96
C ALA A 56 5.77 -5.45 7.90
N PHE A 57 4.77 -4.67 7.45
CA PHE A 57 5.00 -3.56 6.51
C PHE A 57 5.91 -2.46 7.07
N THR A 58 6.15 -2.43 8.39
CA THR A 58 7.22 -1.64 8.99
C THR A 58 8.56 -1.90 8.32
N GLY A 59 8.84 -3.13 7.91
CA GLY A 59 10.08 -3.54 7.23
C GLY A 59 10.28 -2.95 5.83
N VAL A 60 9.21 -2.49 5.17
CA VAL A 60 9.26 -1.85 3.85
C VAL A 60 9.91 -0.46 3.92
N TYR A 61 9.81 0.20 5.08
CA TYR A 61 10.37 1.52 5.30
C TYR A 61 11.88 1.50 5.57
N GLY A 62 12.56 2.57 5.19
CA GLY A 62 14.02 2.67 5.33
C GLY A 62 14.80 1.77 4.37
N ARG A 63 14.25 1.50 3.17
CA ARG A 63 14.72 0.57 2.15
C ARG A 63 16.20 0.71 1.82
N VAL A 64 16.66 1.92 1.55
CA VAL A 64 18.03 2.26 1.13
C VAL A 64 18.81 3.05 2.17
N ASP A 65 18.25 3.25 3.36
CA ASP A 65 18.85 4.03 4.41
C ASP A 65 19.97 3.26 5.13
N GLY A 66 20.97 3.99 5.63
CA GLY A 66 21.93 3.45 6.58
C GLY A 66 21.25 3.01 7.87
N TYR A 67 21.86 2.12 8.65
CA TYR A 67 21.21 1.43 9.78
C TYR A 67 20.54 2.37 10.79
N TRP A 68 21.19 3.47 11.17
CA TRP A 68 20.61 4.44 12.12
C TRP A 68 19.37 5.13 11.56
N ASN A 69 19.45 5.61 10.32
CA ASN A 69 18.30 6.27 9.67
C ASN A 69 17.16 5.28 9.44
N ARG A 70 17.49 4.04 9.04
CA ARG A 70 16.53 2.94 8.91
C ARG A 70 15.82 2.67 10.22
N LEU A 71 16.56 2.51 11.33
CA LEU A 71 15.99 2.28 12.64
C LEU A 71 14.99 3.40 13.01
N ARG A 72 15.40 4.67 12.85
CA ARG A 72 14.53 5.82 13.13
C ARG A 72 13.26 5.82 12.26
N VAL A 73 13.41 5.52 10.98
CA VAL A 73 12.29 5.49 10.02
C VAL A 73 11.37 4.32 10.35
N GLN A 74 11.92 3.14 10.66
CA GLN A 74 11.13 1.96 11.02
C GLN A 74 10.42 2.12 12.38
N VAL A 75 11.06 2.72 13.39
CA VAL A 75 10.39 3.04 14.67
C VAL A 75 9.22 4.00 14.45
N ARG A 76 9.39 5.05 13.65
CA ARG A 76 8.33 6.00 13.35
C ARG A 76 7.19 5.37 12.54
N SER A 77 7.52 4.60 11.50
CA SER A 77 6.51 3.92 10.69
C SER A 77 5.80 2.83 11.49
N GLY A 78 6.54 2.07 12.30
CA GLY A 78 5.95 1.05 13.20
C GLY A 78 4.99 1.65 14.23
N ALA A 79 5.36 2.77 14.85
CA ALA A 79 4.48 3.49 15.76
C ALA A 79 3.20 3.98 15.04
N LEU A 80 3.34 4.48 13.80
CA LEU A 80 2.19 4.90 13.01
C LEU A 80 1.31 3.71 12.59
N PHE A 81 1.89 2.57 12.17
CA PHE A 81 1.13 1.35 11.90
C PHE A 81 0.41 0.85 13.14
N PHE A 82 1.09 0.80 14.29
CA PHE A 82 0.47 0.39 15.54
C PHE A 82 -0.71 1.27 15.91
N ALA A 83 -0.57 2.60 15.79
CA ALA A 83 -1.65 3.55 16.03
C ALA A 83 -2.82 3.36 15.05
N VAL A 84 -2.54 3.12 13.76
CA VAL A 84 -3.58 2.89 12.75
C VAL A 84 -4.30 1.57 12.99
N ILE A 85 -3.59 0.50 13.35
CA ILE A 85 -4.17 -0.80 13.69
C ILE A 85 -5.05 -0.68 14.93
N ALA A 86 -4.55 -0.02 15.99
CA ALA A 86 -5.32 0.22 17.20
C ALA A 86 -6.58 1.07 16.92
N LEU A 87 -6.47 2.10 16.09
CA LEU A 87 -7.61 2.93 15.70
C LEU A 87 -8.64 2.14 14.88
N ALA A 88 -8.18 1.26 13.96
CA ALA A 88 -9.08 0.41 13.16
C ALA A 88 -9.83 -0.60 14.04
N LEU A 89 -9.13 -1.24 14.99
CA LEU A 89 -9.74 -2.12 15.98
C LEU A 89 -10.74 -1.37 16.86
N ALA A 90 -10.37 -0.19 17.34
CA ALA A 90 -11.24 0.67 18.15
C ALA A 90 -12.50 1.09 17.36
N ALA A 91 -12.30 1.50 16.10
CA ALA A 91 -13.42 1.86 15.23
C ALA A 91 -14.35 0.66 14.99
N SER A 92 -13.80 -0.53 14.71
CA SER A 92 -14.58 -1.75 14.52
C SER A 92 -15.35 -2.17 15.77
N HIS A 93 -14.76 -1.98 16.98
CA HIS A 93 -15.39 -2.40 18.23
C HIS A 93 -16.48 -1.46 18.74
N TRP A 94 -16.28 -0.15 18.57
CA TRP A 94 -17.11 0.84 19.30
C TRP A 94 -17.89 1.78 18.39
N TRP A 95 -17.60 1.83 17.11
CA TRP A 95 -18.20 2.85 16.24
C TRP A 95 -18.84 2.28 14.96
N ILE A 96 -18.26 1.23 14.37
CA ILE A 96 -18.79 0.65 13.13
C ILE A 96 -19.97 -0.25 13.46
N ASP A 97 -21.10 0.01 12.79
CA ASP A 97 -22.29 -0.81 12.90
C ASP A 97 -22.16 -2.08 12.04
N HIS A 98 -22.06 -3.21 12.72
CA HIS A 98 -21.95 -4.52 12.06
C HIS A 98 -23.31 -5.15 11.73
N SER A 99 -24.43 -4.57 12.22
CA SER A 99 -25.77 -5.08 12.01
C SER A 99 -26.33 -4.73 10.61
N ASP A 100 -25.94 -3.57 10.06
CA ASP A 100 -26.33 -3.10 8.75
C ASP A 100 -25.11 -3.03 7.81
N PRO A 101 -25.01 -3.92 6.80
CA PRO A 101 -23.90 -3.91 5.84
C PRO A 101 -23.75 -2.59 5.07
N GLY A 102 -24.86 -1.91 4.76
CA GLY A 102 -24.84 -0.63 4.04
C GLY A 102 -24.25 0.49 4.89
N ILE A 103 -24.72 0.60 6.15
CA ILE A 103 -24.19 1.59 7.11
C ILE A 103 -22.73 1.31 7.37
N LYS A 104 -22.36 0.05 7.64
CA LYS A 104 -20.98 -0.39 7.85
C LYS A 104 -20.05 0.10 6.74
N GLN A 105 -20.42 -0.14 5.48
CA GLN A 105 -19.60 0.22 4.33
C GLN A 105 -19.36 1.74 4.27
N TRP A 106 -20.38 2.57 4.49
CA TRP A 106 -20.23 4.03 4.51
C TRP A 106 -19.39 4.51 5.68
N GLN A 107 -19.53 3.92 6.85
CA GLN A 107 -18.68 4.25 8.01
C GLN A 107 -17.21 3.91 7.74
N VAL A 108 -16.93 2.73 7.17
CA VAL A 108 -15.56 2.35 6.77
C VAL A 108 -15.00 3.30 5.73
N VAL A 109 -15.76 3.68 4.69
CA VAL A 109 -15.32 4.65 3.67
C VAL A 109 -15.03 6.00 4.30
N GLY A 110 -15.91 6.52 5.15
CA GLY A 110 -15.75 7.80 5.82
C GLY A 110 -14.51 7.84 6.71
N ALA A 111 -14.36 6.84 7.60
CA ALA A 111 -13.21 6.75 8.50
C ALA A 111 -11.89 6.57 7.73
N THR A 112 -11.88 5.68 6.73
CA THR A 112 -10.69 5.45 5.88
C THR A 112 -10.29 6.72 5.12
N THR A 113 -11.25 7.53 4.69
CA THR A 113 -11.00 8.83 4.03
C THR A 113 -10.26 9.79 4.96
N LEU A 114 -10.67 9.87 6.22
CA LEU A 114 -9.99 10.70 7.22
C LEU A 114 -8.59 10.19 7.52
N VAL A 115 -8.44 8.87 7.68
CA VAL A 115 -7.14 8.21 7.88
C VAL A 115 -6.21 8.43 6.68
N ALA A 116 -6.74 8.44 5.45
CA ALA A 116 -5.96 8.69 4.24
C ALA A 116 -5.26 10.05 4.30
N GLY A 117 -5.99 11.10 4.65
CA GLY A 117 -5.42 12.44 4.79
C GLY A 117 -4.49 12.59 5.99
N ALA A 118 -4.94 12.16 7.17
CA ALA A 118 -4.16 12.26 8.39
C ALA A 118 -2.81 11.52 8.26
N CYS A 119 -2.82 10.27 7.78
CA CYS A 119 -1.60 9.50 7.58
C CYS A 119 -0.71 10.08 6.47
N SER A 120 -1.28 10.66 5.39
CA SER A 120 -0.47 11.34 4.36
C SER A 120 0.30 12.51 4.96
N VAL A 121 -0.37 13.33 5.79
CA VAL A 121 0.25 14.46 6.50
C VAL A 121 1.33 13.97 7.48
N LEU A 122 1.02 12.96 8.30
CA LEU A 122 1.98 12.39 9.26
C LEU A 122 3.22 11.81 8.56
N VAL A 123 3.02 11.01 7.50
CA VAL A 123 4.09 10.44 6.68
C VAL A 123 4.98 11.55 6.08
N GLY A 124 4.37 12.64 5.60
CA GLY A 124 5.08 13.82 5.09
C GLY A 124 5.94 14.51 6.16
N PHE A 125 5.38 14.81 7.33
CA PHE A 125 6.12 15.43 8.44
C PHE A 125 7.19 14.51 9.04
N MET A 126 6.91 13.22 9.15
CA MET A 126 7.88 12.22 9.61
C MET A 126 8.93 11.88 8.54
N ARG A 127 8.75 12.36 7.31
CA ARG A 127 9.63 12.09 6.14
C ARG A 127 9.81 10.61 5.88
N LEU A 128 8.75 9.84 6.00
CA LEU A 128 8.78 8.40 5.74
C LEU A 128 8.87 8.13 4.24
N ARG A 129 9.58 7.06 3.87
CA ARG A 129 9.67 6.57 2.49
C ARG A 129 9.48 5.06 2.48
N PRO A 130 8.52 4.53 1.68
CA PRO A 130 7.68 5.21 0.67
C PRO A 130 6.76 6.26 1.27
N GLY A 131 6.51 7.35 0.49
CA GLY A 131 5.62 8.44 0.88
C GLY A 131 4.14 8.11 0.68
N GLY A 132 3.28 8.96 1.22
CA GLY A 132 1.82 8.81 1.14
C GLY A 132 1.26 7.79 2.13
N SER A 133 -0.06 7.65 2.15
CA SER A 133 -0.78 6.85 3.16
C SER A 133 -1.28 5.49 2.65
N LEU A 134 -0.83 5.02 1.48
CA LEU A 134 -1.33 3.80 0.84
C LEU A 134 -1.42 2.59 1.77
N PHE A 135 -0.33 2.28 2.47
CA PHE A 135 -0.29 1.12 3.37
C PHE A 135 -1.15 1.32 4.62
N HIS A 136 -1.27 2.57 5.10
CA HIS A 136 -2.08 2.92 6.26
C HIS A 136 -3.57 2.87 5.94
N ILE A 137 -3.99 3.34 4.74
CA ILE A 137 -5.34 3.18 4.22
C ILE A 137 -5.71 1.70 4.17
N PHE A 138 -4.80 0.89 3.63
CA PHE A 138 -5.03 -0.54 3.50
C PHE A 138 -5.15 -1.22 4.87
N ALA A 139 -4.24 -0.93 5.79
CA ALA A 139 -4.28 -1.49 7.14
C ALA A 139 -5.59 -1.13 7.87
N PHE A 140 -5.94 0.18 7.88
CA PHE A 140 -7.16 0.64 8.55
C PHE A 140 -8.40 -0.02 7.96
N ALA A 141 -8.58 0.10 6.64
CA ALA A 141 -9.80 -0.33 5.99
C ALA A 141 -10.00 -1.85 6.00
N ALA A 142 -8.91 -2.62 5.80
CA ALA A 142 -8.99 -4.07 5.86
C ALA A 142 -9.36 -4.55 7.27
N ILE A 143 -8.76 -3.99 8.32
CA ILE A 143 -9.08 -4.34 9.71
C ILE A 143 -10.48 -3.91 10.09
N ALA A 144 -10.88 -2.68 9.76
CA ALA A 144 -12.21 -2.14 10.05
C ALA A 144 -13.34 -2.91 9.32
N SER A 145 -13.01 -3.61 8.22
CA SER A 145 -13.96 -4.41 7.44
C SER A 145 -14.10 -5.85 7.93
N ILE A 146 -13.25 -6.34 8.83
CA ILE A 146 -13.31 -7.72 9.34
C ILE A 146 -14.69 -7.99 9.93
N PRO A 147 -15.39 -9.07 9.51
CA PRO A 147 -16.66 -9.45 10.11
C PRO A 147 -16.44 -10.10 11.47
N GLY A 148 -17.20 -9.67 12.47
CA GLY A 148 -17.22 -10.28 13.81
C GLY A 148 -16.20 -9.71 14.81
N PRO A 149 -16.29 -10.15 16.07
CA PRO A 149 -15.43 -9.66 17.15
C PRO A 149 -14.00 -10.22 16.98
N VAL A 150 -13.03 -9.31 16.90
CA VAL A 150 -11.61 -9.65 16.91
C VAL A 150 -11.07 -9.49 18.34
N PRO A 151 -10.25 -10.41 18.87
CA PRO A 151 -9.65 -10.26 20.19
C PRO A 151 -8.66 -9.08 20.21
N PHE A 152 -9.11 -7.95 20.74
CA PHE A 152 -8.44 -6.65 20.68
C PHE A 152 -6.99 -6.70 21.21
N GLY A 153 -6.79 -7.28 22.39
CA GLY A 153 -5.47 -7.36 23.03
C GLY A 153 -4.49 -8.26 22.26
N GLU A 154 -4.96 -9.40 21.76
CA GLU A 154 -4.14 -10.35 21.01
C GLU A 154 -3.75 -9.78 19.63
N ALA A 155 -4.70 -9.12 18.95
CA ALA A 155 -4.44 -8.45 17.67
C ALA A 155 -3.36 -7.36 17.80
N LEU A 156 -3.42 -6.53 18.86
CA LEU A 156 -2.39 -5.53 19.15
C LEU A 156 -1.06 -6.16 19.54
N LEU A 157 -1.09 -7.24 20.31
CA LEU A 157 0.14 -7.97 20.67
C LEU A 157 0.85 -8.51 19.44
N VAL A 158 0.11 -9.19 18.53
CA VAL A 158 0.66 -9.74 17.29
C VAL A 158 1.21 -8.62 16.40
N ALA A 159 0.46 -7.53 16.22
CA ALA A 159 0.94 -6.38 15.46
C ALA A 159 2.22 -5.79 16.07
N GLY A 160 2.25 -5.58 17.40
CA GLY A 160 3.41 -5.05 18.10
C GLY A 160 4.64 -5.95 18.00
N LEU A 161 4.49 -7.25 18.22
CA LEU A 161 5.58 -8.23 18.09
C LEU A 161 6.12 -8.28 16.66
N THR A 162 5.26 -8.21 15.65
CA THR A 162 5.67 -8.22 14.24
C THR A 162 6.37 -6.92 13.84
N ILE A 163 5.93 -5.77 14.34
CA ILE A 163 6.63 -4.49 14.20
C ILE A 163 8.04 -4.58 14.79
N LEU A 164 8.16 -5.08 16.01
CA LEU A 164 9.45 -5.24 16.68
C LEU A 164 10.36 -6.21 15.93
N LEU A 165 9.83 -7.33 15.45
CA LEU A 165 10.57 -8.27 14.61
C LEU A 165 11.08 -7.60 13.32
N SER A 166 10.25 -6.82 12.64
CA SER A 166 10.62 -6.10 11.42
C SER A 166 11.75 -5.09 11.67
N ILE A 167 11.71 -4.38 12.80
CA ILE A 167 12.77 -3.46 13.24
C ILE A 167 14.05 -4.25 13.57
N ALA A 168 13.94 -5.36 14.27
CA ALA A 168 15.08 -6.22 14.63
C ALA A 168 15.76 -6.78 13.37
N ILE A 169 15.01 -7.31 12.40
CA ILE A 169 15.52 -7.76 11.09
C ILE A 169 16.17 -6.59 10.35
N GLY A 170 15.60 -5.40 10.41
CA GLY A 170 16.17 -4.18 9.82
C GLY A 170 17.51 -3.79 10.40
N ALA A 171 17.73 -4.05 11.69
CA ALA A 171 18.95 -3.74 12.42
C ALA A 171 19.99 -4.89 12.39
N ALA A 172 19.58 -6.13 12.15
CA ALA A 172 20.43 -7.33 12.28
C ALA A 172 21.72 -7.29 11.46
N GLY A 173 21.69 -6.68 10.26
CA GLY A 173 22.90 -6.54 9.44
C GLY A 173 23.96 -5.58 9.99
N ALA A 174 23.66 -4.83 11.06
CA ALA A 174 24.63 -3.94 11.74
C ALA A 174 25.34 -4.61 12.90
N LEU A 175 24.98 -5.84 13.26
CA LEU A 175 25.62 -6.58 14.33
C LEU A 175 27.09 -6.79 14.00
N GLY A 176 28.00 -6.33 14.87
CA GLY A 176 29.44 -6.40 14.68
C GLY A 176 30.11 -5.20 13.97
N GLN A 177 29.35 -4.23 13.47
CA GLN A 177 29.88 -3.04 12.76
C GLN A 177 29.39 -1.72 13.37
N TRP A 178 29.44 -1.61 14.70
CA TRP A 178 28.77 -0.55 15.47
C TRP A 178 29.26 0.88 15.16
N THR A 179 30.50 1.09 14.80
CA THR A 179 31.08 2.45 14.73
C THR A 179 30.88 3.16 13.40
N SER A 180 30.88 2.45 12.26
CA SER A 180 30.82 3.07 10.93
C SER A 180 29.40 3.16 10.34
N LEU A 181 28.51 2.24 10.71
CA LEU A 181 27.17 2.11 10.09
C LEU A 181 26.09 2.89 10.85
N TRP A 182 26.37 3.36 12.07
CA TRP A 182 25.43 4.09 12.92
C TRP A 182 25.58 5.62 12.85
N LYS A 183 26.16 6.16 11.77
CA LYS A 183 26.28 7.61 11.57
C LYS A 183 24.88 8.25 11.49
N ARG A 184 24.67 9.25 12.37
CA ARG A 184 23.49 10.13 12.30
C ARG A 184 23.66 11.10 11.15
N THR A 185 22.71 11.11 10.21
CA THR A 185 22.60 12.19 9.23
C THR A 185 21.50 13.12 9.69
N PRO A 186 21.84 14.37 10.12
CA PRO A 186 20.82 15.36 10.47
C PRO A 186 19.96 15.68 9.23
N LEU A 187 18.66 15.69 9.41
CA LEU A 187 17.75 16.15 8.35
C LEU A 187 17.56 17.66 8.51
N PRO A 188 17.71 18.46 7.44
CA PRO A 188 17.48 19.90 7.50
C PRO A 188 16.02 20.17 7.91
N PRO A 189 15.69 21.33 8.54
CA PRO A 189 14.33 21.69 8.88
C PRO A 189 13.44 21.74 7.62
N LEU A 190 12.14 21.49 7.79
CA LEU A 190 11.17 21.62 6.70
C LEU A 190 10.93 23.10 6.43
N SER A 191 11.08 23.54 5.18
CA SER A 191 10.67 24.89 4.78
C SER A 191 9.15 25.04 4.83
N ASP A 192 8.66 26.28 4.96
CA ASP A 192 7.22 26.56 5.03
C ASP A 192 6.48 26.13 3.75
N ASN A 193 7.13 26.24 2.60
CA ASN A 193 6.56 25.78 1.34
C ASN A 193 6.36 24.25 1.34
N VAL A 194 7.30 23.50 1.88
CA VAL A 194 7.18 22.04 2.01
C VAL A 194 6.10 21.68 3.02
N ARG A 195 5.99 22.40 4.14
CA ARG A 195 4.91 22.21 5.12
C ARG A 195 3.53 22.44 4.49
N LYS A 196 3.35 23.53 3.75
CA LYS A 196 2.12 23.81 3.01
C LYS A 196 1.81 22.70 1.98
N ALA A 197 2.82 22.25 1.25
CA ALA A 197 2.66 21.15 0.28
C ALA A 197 2.19 19.84 0.94
N ILE A 198 2.69 19.51 2.13
CA ILE A 198 2.25 18.34 2.89
C ILE A 198 0.75 18.42 3.24
N TRP A 199 0.25 19.60 3.68
CA TRP A 199 -1.17 19.78 3.97
C TRP A 199 -2.04 19.66 2.72
N TRP A 200 -1.61 20.26 1.59
CA TRP A 200 -2.32 20.12 0.31
C TRP A 200 -2.32 18.67 -0.19
N GLU A 201 -1.20 17.95 -0.02
CA GLU A 201 -1.13 16.52 -0.33
C GLU A 201 -2.14 15.73 0.50
N GLY A 202 -2.22 15.98 1.82
CA GLY A 202 -3.20 15.36 2.70
C GLY A 202 -4.65 15.59 2.24
N LEU A 203 -5.00 16.82 1.90
CA LEU A 203 -6.31 17.14 1.34
C LEU A 203 -6.59 16.39 0.03
N PHE A 204 -5.57 16.29 -0.83
CA PHE A 204 -5.70 15.56 -2.08
C PHE A 204 -5.90 14.06 -1.87
N TYR A 205 -5.27 13.48 -0.85
CA TYR A 205 -5.52 12.09 -0.43
C TYR A 205 -6.94 11.90 0.09
N ILE A 206 -7.48 12.82 0.91
CA ILE A 206 -8.88 12.80 1.37
C ILE A 206 -9.83 12.77 0.18
N LEU A 207 -9.68 13.74 -0.73
CA LEU A 207 -10.58 13.88 -1.89
C LEU A 207 -10.52 12.64 -2.79
N THR A 208 -9.31 12.18 -3.12
CA THR A 208 -9.12 11.06 -4.04
C THR A 208 -9.60 9.74 -3.45
N ALA A 209 -9.25 9.45 -2.20
CA ALA A 209 -9.69 8.24 -1.53
C ALA A 209 -11.21 8.26 -1.26
N GLY A 210 -11.75 9.40 -0.79
CA GLY A 210 -13.16 9.56 -0.51
C GLY A 210 -14.05 9.40 -1.76
N VAL A 211 -13.68 10.05 -2.86
CA VAL A 211 -14.41 9.88 -4.12
C VAL A 211 -14.35 8.44 -4.63
N ALA A 212 -13.18 7.80 -4.58
CA ALA A 212 -13.03 6.42 -5.01
C ALA A 212 -13.84 5.44 -4.15
N GLY A 213 -13.81 5.61 -2.82
CA GLY A 213 -14.59 4.80 -1.88
C GLY A 213 -16.09 5.01 -2.04
N ALA A 214 -16.55 6.26 -2.21
CA ALA A 214 -17.95 6.57 -2.44
C ALA A 214 -18.46 5.99 -3.77
N LEU A 215 -17.70 6.12 -4.86
CA LEU A 215 -18.03 5.52 -6.14
C LEU A 215 -18.05 3.99 -6.09
N ALA A 216 -17.07 3.38 -5.46
CA ALA A 216 -17.05 1.92 -5.29
C ALA A 216 -18.25 1.44 -4.46
N ASN A 217 -18.62 2.16 -3.39
CA ASN A 217 -19.75 1.81 -2.56
C ASN A 217 -21.10 1.98 -3.28
N THR A 218 -21.28 3.06 -4.03
CA THR A 218 -22.54 3.31 -4.77
C THR A 218 -22.71 2.39 -5.98
N LEU A 219 -21.63 2.09 -6.71
CA LEU A 219 -21.66 1.18 -7.85
C LEU A 219 -21.65 -0.29 -7.39
N GLY A 220 -21.05 -0.55 -6.24
CA GLY A 220 -20.92 -1.89 -5.66
C GLY A 220 -22.16 -2.43 -4.96
N ASN A 221 -23.27 -1.66 -4.87
CA ASN A 221 -24.54 -2.17 -4.37
C ASN A 221 -25.09 -3.37 -5.18
N ASN A 222 -24.53 -3.62 -6.36
CA ASN A 222 -24.78 -4.81 -7.18
C ASN A 222 -23.66 -5.88 -7.04
N LEU A 223 -22.63 -5.57 -6.26
CA LEU A 223 -21.50 -6.44 -6.01
C LEU A 223 -21.64 -6.91 -4.56
N GLU A 224 -21.85 -8.18 -4.32
CA GLU A 224 -22.07 -8.78 -2.99
C GLU A 224 -20.88 -8.61 -2.01
N ALA A 225 -19.97 -7.68 -2.27
CA ALA A 225 -18.70 -7.57 -1.59
C ALA A 225 -18.51 -6.29 -0.80
N GLY A 226 -18.18 -6.44 0.44
CA GLY A 226 -17.77 -5.38 1.36
C GLY A 226 -16.29 -4.95 1.25
N HIS A 227 -15.69 -4.95 0.03
CA HIS A 227 -14.27 -4.69 -0.17
C HIS A 227 -13.96 -3.34 -0.84
N ASN A 228 -14.90 -2.38 -0.80
CA ASN A 228 -14.78 -1.04 -1.42
C ASN A 228 -13.48 -0.29 -1.11
N TYR A 229 -12.75 -0.68 -0.08
CA TYR A 229 -11.45 -0.13 0.26
C TYR A 229 -10.35 -0.41 -0.77
N TRP A 230 -10.51 -1.43 -1.62
CA TRP A 230 -9.55 -1.67 -2.71
C TRP A 230 -9.54 -0.52 -3.70
N ALA A 231 -10.69 0.12 -3.95
CA ALA A 231 -10.77 1.30 -4.78
C ALA A 231 -10.03 2.48 -4.13
N MET A 232 -10.19 2.70 -2.83
CA MET A 232 -9.50 3.76 -2.09
C MET A 232 -7.98 3.59 -2.13
N VAL A 233 -7.50 2.35 -1.91
CA VAL A 233 -6.07 2.00 -2.01
C VAL A 233 -5.55 2.18 -3.44
N ALA A 234 -6.33 1.80 -4.46
CA ALA A 234 -5.91 1.93 -5.85
C ALA A 234 -5.87 3.40 -6.32
N ALA A 235 -6.78 4.23 -5.82
CA ALA A 235 -6.88 5.64 -6.19
C ALA A 235 -5.68 6.48 -5.75
N VAL A 236 -5.05 6.14 -4.63
CA VAL A 236 -3.90 6.90 -4.11
C VAL A 236 -2.57 6.48 -4.75
N VAL A 237 -2.53 5.36 -5.50
CA VAL A 237 -1.31 4.90 -6.19
C VAL A 237 -0.78 5.89 -7.21
N PRO A 238 -1.61 6.48 -8.09
CA PRO A 238 -1.16 7.49 -9.04
C PRO A 238 -0.67 8.78 -8.39
N LEU A 239 -1.00 9.05 -7.11
CA LEU A 239 -0.55 10.27 -6.43
C LEU A 239 0.96 10.27 -6.16
N VAL A 240 1.61 9.11 -6.16
CA VAL A 240 3.04 8.95 -5.91
C VAL A 240 3.83 9.09 -7.21
N GLY A 241 4.65 10.14 -7.31
CA GLY A 241 5.51 10.39 -8.47
C GLY A 241 5.83 11.87 -8.65
N HIS A 242 6.94 12.17 -9.35
CA HIS A 242 7.41 13.54 -9.54
C HIS A 242 6.82 14.23 -10.78
N THR A 243 6.32 13.47 -11.75
CA THR A 243 5.72 14.01 -12.99
C THR A 243 4.35 13.39 -13.23
N THR A 244 3.48 14.13 -13.92
CA THR A 244 2.14 13.66 -14.32
C THR A 244 2.22 12.35 -15.11
N SER A 245 3.16 12.24 -16.05
CA SER A 245 3.35 11.04 -16.86
C SER A 245 3.71 9.80 -16.02
N LEU A 246 4.64 9.94 -15.05
CA LEU A 246 5.00 8.85 -14.13
C LEU A 246 3.82 8.43 -13.25
N ARG A 247 3.00 9.39 -12.80
CA ARG A 247 1.81 9.15 -12.01
C ARG A 247 0.76 8.36 -12.78
N ILE A 248 0.46 8.77 -14.00
CA ILE A 248 -0.49 8.05 -14.89
C ILE A 248 0.03 6.64 -15.21
N ARG A 249 1.31 6.52 -15.60
CA ARG A 249 1.94 5.21 -15.85
C ARG A 249 1.82 4.29 -14.63
N ARG A 250 1.99 4.81 -13.41
CA ARG A 250 1.86 4.03 -12.19
C ARG A 250 0.43 3.52 -11.97
N GLY A 251 -0.59 4.33 -12.28
CA GLY A 251 -1.99 3.92 -12.29
C GLY A 251 -2.25 2.79 -13.30
N MET A 252 -1.77 2.94 -14.53
CA MET A 252 -1.89 1.90 -15.56
C MET A 252 -1.17 0.60 -15.17
N HIS A 253 0.04 0.69 -14.64
CA HIS A 253 0.77 -0.48 -14.12
C HIS A 253 0.00 -1.18 -13.01
N ARG A 254 -0.70 -0.41 -12.15
CA ARG A 254 -1.57 -0.96 -11.11
C ARG A 254 -2.73 -1.75 -11.71
N MET A 255 -3.46 -1.18 -12.68
CA MET A 255 -4.58 -1.84 -13.34
C MET A 255 -4.15 -3.14 -14.03
N LEU A 256 -3.18 -3.04 -14.92
CA LEU A 256 -2.72 -4.19 -15.72
C LEU A 256 -2.09 -5.28 -14.84
N GLY A 257 -1.27 -4.88 -13.86
CA GLY A 257 -0.65 -5.82 -12.93
C GLY A 257 -1.66 -6.53 -12.03
N THR A 258 -2.77 -5.84 -11.65
CA THR A 258 -3.86 -6.47 -10.91
C THR A 258 -4.57 -7.52 -11.77
N LEU A 259 -4.87 -7.23 -13.04
CA LEU A 259 -5.50 -8.21 -13.94
C LEU A 259 -4.67 -9.49 -14.06
N VAL A 260 -3.36 -9.36 -14.32
CA VAL A 260 -2.46 -10.52 -14.39
C VAL A 260 -2.33 -11.21 -13.04
N GLY A 261 -2.28 -10.46 -11.93
CA GLY A 261 -2.20 -11.01 -10.59
C GLY A 261 -3.44 -11.78 -10.15
N VAL A 262 -4.64 -11.37 -10.62
CA VAL A 262 -5.89 -12.13 -10.40
C VAL A 262 -5.87 -13.45 -11.16
N ILE A 263 -5.31 -13.49 -12.39
CA ILE A 263 -5.12 -14.74 -13.12
C ILE A 263 -4.19 -15.69 -12.35
N LEU A 264 -3.09 -15.16 -11.80
CA LEU A 264 -2.18 -15.95 -10.96
C LEU A 264 -2.90 -16.50 -9.72
N MET A 265 -3.77 -15.67 -9.09
CA MET A 265 -4.59 -16.12 -7.96
C MET A 265 -5.59 -17.22 -8.37
N ALA A 266 -6.24 -17.10 -9.54
CA ALA A 266 -7.16 -18.11 -10.04
C ALA A 266 -6.44 -19.48 -10.26
N ILE A 267 -5.23 -19.46 -10.80
CA ILE A 267 -4.39 -20.65 -10.92
C ILE A 267 -4.08 -21.25 -9.54
N LEU A 268 -3.74 -20.41 -8.57
CA LEU A 268 -3.45 -20.86 -7.21
C LEU A 268 -4.66 -21.52 -6.56
N ILE A 269 -5.86 -20.94 -6.74
CA ILE A 269 -7.12 -21.54 -6.24
C ILE A 269 -7.38 -22.89 -6.90
N PHE A 270 -7.20 -22.98 -8.22
CA PHE A 270 -7.39 -24.23 -8.97
C PHE A 270 -6.48 -25.36 -8.47
N LEU A 271 -5.24 -25.02 -8.09
CA LEU A 271 -4.28 -25.99 -7.53
C LEU A 271 -4.64 -26.43 -6.10
N ASN A 272 -5.54 -25.72 -5.42
CA ASN A 272 -6.01 -25.98 -4.05
C ASN A 272 -4.88 -26.40 -3.09
N PRO A 273 -3.83 -25.55 -2.90
CA PRO A 273 -2.68 -25.91 -2.11
C PRO A 273 -2.99 -25.93 -0.62
N GLN A 274 -2.21 -26.67 0.12
CA GLN A 274 -2.29 -26.69 1.60
C GLN A 274 -1.94 -25.31 2.17
N VAL A 275 -2.46 -24.99 3.35
CA VAL A 275 -2.32 -23.67 4.00
C VAL A 275 -0.87 -23.23 4.14
N TRP A 276 0.04 -24.13 4.54
CA TRP A 276 1.47 -23.79 4.68
C TRP A 276 2.12 -23.36 3.35
N ILE A 277 1.63 -23.88 2.20
CA ILE A 277 2.06 -23.46 0.86
C ILE A 277 1.57 -22.03 0.57
N LEU A 278 0.32 -21.71 0.97
CA LEU A 278 -0.22 -20.36 0.86
C LEU A 278 0.61 -19.35 1.66
N LEU A 279 1.03 -19.72 2.88
CA LEU A 279 1.88 -18.87 3.71
C LEU A 279 3.27 -18.65 3.09
N ALA A 280 3.88 -19.72 2.57
CA ALA A 280 5.15 -19.64 1.83
C ALA A 280 5.00 -18.77 0.56
N PHE A 281 3.88 -18.89 -0.13
CA PHE A 281 3.56 -18.09 -1.30
C PHE A 281 3.41 -16.60 -0.96
N ILE A 282 2.78 -16.24 0.17
CA ILE A 282 2.73 -14.84 0.65
C ILE A 282 4.16 -14.30 0.86
N GLY A 283 5.03 -15.05 1.55
CA GLY A 283 6.42 -14.66 1.77
C GLY A 283 7.21 -14.50 0.48
N PHE A 284 7.02 -15.42 -0.49
CA PHE A 284 7.61 -15.34 -1.81
C PHE A 284 7.09 -14.11 -2.59
N CYS A 285 5.80 -13.88 -2.59
CA CYS A 285 5.20 -12.70 -3.24
C CYS A 285 5.71 -11.39 -2.63
N GLN A 286 5.88 -11.32 -1.31
CA GLN A 286 6.47 -10.16 -0.64
C GLN A 286 7.92 -9.95 -1.08
N PHE A 287 8.71 -11.02 -1.17
CA PHE A 287 10.08 -10.96 -1.70
C PHE A 287 10.09 -10.40 -3.12
N MET A 288 9.27 -10.95 -4.02
CA MET A 288 9.19 -10.54 -5.42
C MET A 288 8.67 -9.11 -5.58
N ALA A 289 7.68 -8.71 -4.78
CA ALA A 289 7.15 -7.35 -4.78
C ALA A 289 8.26 -6.34 -4.45
N GLU A 290 9.05 -6.59 -3.42
CA GLU A 290 10.16 -5.72 -3.04
C GLU A 290 11.32 -5.74 -4.03
N LEU A 291 11.60 -6.88 -4.64
CA LEU A 291 12.61 -6.99 -5.69
C LEU A 291 12.25 -6.13 -6.92
N LEU A 292 10.96 -6.02 -7.22
CA LEU A 292 10.46 -5.47 -8.48
C LEU A 292 9.89 -4.04 -8.36
N VAL A 293 9.38 -3.61 -7.19
CA VAL A 293 8.61 -2.37 -7.03
C VAL A 293 9.32 -1.11 -7.51
N MET A 294 10.63 -1.04 -7.38
CA MET A 294 11.45 0.09 -7.85
C MET A 294 11.94 -0.09 -9.30
N ARG A 295 11.95 -1.32 -9.80
CA ARG A 295 12.45 -1.67 -11.14
C ARG A 295 11.34 -1.71 -12.17
N ASN A 296 10.20 -2.28 -11.81
CA ASN A 296 9.01 -2.34 -12.63
C ASN A 296 7.76 -2.55 -11.77
N TYR A 297 6.97 -1.49 -11.62
CA TYR A 297 5.78 -1.51 -10.76
C TYR A 297 4.67 -2.43 -11.29
N PHE A 298 4.57 -2.65 -12.61
CA PHE A 298 3.63 -3.61 -13.19
C PHE A 298 3.93 -5.03 -12.70
N LEU A 299 5.18 -5.46 -12.84
CA LEU A 299 5.59 -6.80 -12.39
C LEU A 299 5.48 -6.96 -10.87
N ALA A 300 5.80 -5.92 -10.09
CA ALA A 300 5.58 -5.96 -8.65
C ALA A 300 4.10 -6.18 -8.32
N GLN A 301 3.21 -5.52 -9.05
CA GLN A 301 1.77 -5.60 -8.81
C GLN A 301 1.20 -6.99 -9.14
N VAL A 302 1.79 -7.74 -10.07
CA VAL A 302 1.44 -9.14 -10.37
C VAL A 302 1.58 -10.01 -9.12
N PHE A 303 2.58 -9.76 -8.26
CA PHE A 303 2.80 -10.49 -7.01
C PHE A 303 2.05 -9.88 -5.82
N ILE A 304 1.91 -8.56 -5.76
CA ILE A 304 1.16 -7.88 -4.68
C ILE A 304 -0.31 -8.29 -4.69
N THR A 305 -0.91 -8.49 -5.86
CA THR A 305 -2.34 -8.81 -5.96
C THR A 305 -2.69 -10.17 -5.36
N PRO A 306 -2.09 -11.30 -5.76
CA PRO A 306 -2.42 -12.58 -5.14
C PRO A 306 -1.98 -12.65 -3.68
N MET A 307 -0.87 -12.02 -3.29
CA MET A 307 -0.47 -11.92 -1.89
C MET A 307 -1.56 -11.30 -1.03
N ALA A 308 -2.14 -10.19 -1.48
CA ALA A 308 -3.20 -9.50 -0.76
C ALA A 308 -4.51 -10.31 -0.73
N LEU A 309 -4.85 -10.98 -1.83
CA LEU A 309 -6.04 -11.82 -1.92
C LEU A 309 -5.91 -13.07 -1.02
N VAL A 310 -4.76 -13.75 -1.03
CA VAL A 310 -4.51 -14.88 -0.11
C VAL A 310 -4.57 -14.42 1.35
N GLY A 311 -3.98 -13.25 1.68
CA GLY A 311 -4.03 -12.71 3.04
C GLY A 311 -5.44 -12.43 3.53
N VAL A 312 -6.32 -11.91 2.68
CA VAL A 312 -7.75 -11.72 3.00
C VAL A 312 -8.47 -13.07 3.08
N SER A 313 -8.21 -13.97 2.14
CA SER A 313 -8.87 -15.29 2.08
C SER A 313 -8.56 -16.18 3.28
N LEU A 314 -7.39 -16.07 3.88
CA LEU A 314 -7.04 -16.80 5.12
C LEU A 314 -7.89 -16.34 6.30
N ALA A 315 -8.37 -15.09 6.30
CA ALA A 315 -9.21 -14.54 7.36
C ALA A 315 -10.72 -14.72 7.08
N THR A 316 -11.14 -14.70 5.79
CA THR A 316 -12.57 -14.64 5.42
C THR A 316 -13.06 -15.82 4.58
N GLY A 317 -12.17 -16.73 4.20
CA GLY A 317 -12.46 -17.79 3.23
C GLY A 317 -12.24 -17.36 1.77
N LEU A 318 -12.03 -18.36 0.90
CA LEU A 318 -11.85 -18.14 -0.54
C LEU A 318 -13.21 -18.00 -1.23
N SER A 319 -13.46 -16.86 -1.85
CA SER A 319 -14.66 -16.61 -2.67
C SER A 319 -14.27 -16.06 -4.04
N GLY A 320 -14.92 -16.54 -5.10
CA GLY A 320 -14.73 -16.04 -6.47
C GLY A 320 -15.16 -14.58 -6.62
N SER A 321 -16.15 -14.11 -5.82
CA SER A 321 -16.60 -12.73 -5.79
C SER A 321 -15.47 -11.76 -5.40
N VAL A 322 -14.62 -12.13 -4.45
CA VAL A 322 -13.48 -11.31 -4.00
C VAL A 322 -12.50 -10.98 -5.15
N MET A 323 -12.30 -11.91 -6.09
CA MET A 323 -11.45 -11.65 -7.27
C MET A 323 -12.10 -10.65 -8.24
N TYR A 324 -13.39 -10.80 -8.48
CA TYR A 324 -14.16 -9.87 -9.31
C TYR A 324 -14.12 -8.45 -8.73
N ASP A 325 -14.42 -8.31 -7.44
CA ASP A 325 -14.36 -7.04 -6.72
C ASP A 325 -13.00 -6.42 -6.81
N ARG A 326 -11.95 -7.23 -6.62
CA ARG A 326 -10.56 -6.76 -6.74
C ARG A 326 -10.27 -6.10 -8.07
N VAL A 327 -10.78 -6.65 -9.18
CA VAL A 327 -10.62 -6.08 -10.52
C VAL A 327 -11.42 -4.78 -10.64
N VAL A 328 -12.72 -4.84 -10.38
CA VAL A 328 -13.62 -3.70 -10.56
C VAL A 328 -13.22 -2.51 -9.68
N GLU A 329 -12.97 -2.74 -8.40
CA GLU A 329 -12.57 -1.69 -7.48
C GLU A 329 -11.19 -1.12 -7.81
N THR A 330 -10.24 -1.94 -8.26
CA THR A 330 -8.94 -1.42 -8.73
C THR A 330 -9.12 -0.54 -9.96
N LEU A 331 -10.00 -0.90 -10.90
CA LEU A 331 -10.30 -0.07 -12.08
C LEU A 331 -10.91 1.28 -11.66
N ILE A 332 -11.96 1.26 -10.84
CA ILE A 332 -12.61 2.48 -10.31
C ILE A 332 -11.56 3.38 -9.64
N GLY A 333 -10.79 2.82 -8.69
CA GLY A 333 -9.81 3.59 -7.95
C GLY A 333 -8.71 4.18 -8.84
N CYS A 334 -8.14 3.40 -9.74
CA CYS A 334 -7.09 3.89 -10.65
C CYS A 334 -7.61 5.00 -11.59
N ILE A 335 -8.84 4.86 -12.12
CA ILE A 335 -9.47 5.89 -12.96
C ILE A 335 -9.63 7.18 -12.14
N VAL A 336 -10.22 7.11 -10.95
CA VAL A 336 -10.38 8.28 -10.06
C VAL A 336 -9.04 8.92 -9.74
N GLY A 337 -8.01 8.13 -9.38
CA GLY A 337 -6.69 8.64 -9.07
C GLY A 337 -6.01 9.30 -10.27
N MET A 338 -6.10 8.71 -11.46
CA MET A 338 -5.54 9.29 -12.69
C MET A 338 -6.26 10.58 -13.09
N LEU A 339 -7.60 10.63 -13.00
CA LEU A 339 -8.38 11.84 -13.24
C LEU A 339 -8.01 12.94 -12.24
N GLY A 340 -7.86 12.60 -10.96
CA GLY A 340 -7.39 13.53 -9.93
C GLY A 340 -6.02 14.13 -10.27
N VAL A 341 -5.07 13.31 -10.71
CA VAL A 341 -3.74 13.77 -11.16
C VAL A 341 -3.84 14.70 -12.37
N LEU A 342 -4.68 14.40 -13.36
CA LEU A 342 -4.89 15.25 -14.54
C LEU A 342 -5.53 16.60 -14.15
N LEU A 343 -6.57 16.58 -13.32
CA LEU A 343 -7.22 17.79 -12.81
C LEU A 343 -6.24 18.66 -12.01
N GLY A 344 -5.46 18.07 -11.10
CA GLY A 344 -4.45 18.78 -10.33
C GLY A 344 -3.37 19.41 -11.21
N SER A 345 -2.94 18.73 -12.27
CA SER A 345 -1.97 19.27 -13.23
C SER A 345 -2.55 20.43 -14.05
N TRP A 346 -3.82 20.31 -14.45
CA TRP A 346 -4.53 21.35 -15.20
C TRP A 346 -4.73 22.61 -14.36
N VAL A 347 -5.24 22.49 -13.12
CA VAL A 347 -5.37 23.60 -12.17
C VAL A 347 -4.01 24.28 -11.92
N GLY A 348 -2.96 23.49 -11.67
CA GLY A 348 -1.61 24.02 -11.48
C GLY A 348 -1.09 24.81 -12.71
N SER A 349 -1.46 24.40 -13.92
CA SER A 349 -1.11 25.11 -15.15
C SER A 349 -1.84 26.47 -15.28
N ILE A 350 -3.12 26.52 -14.90
CA ILE A 350 -3.92 27.77 -14.90
C ILE A 350 -3.35 28.77 -13.90
N VAL A 351 -3.04 28.32 -12.67
CA VAL A 351 -2.47 29.18 -11.64
C VAL A 351 -1.13 29.76 -12.09
N LYS A 352 -0.24 28.97 -12.68
CA LYS A 352 1.04 29.41 -13.21
C LYS A 352 0.86 30.47 -14.34
N ARG A 353 -0.11 30.25 -15.24
CA ARG A 353 -0.43 31.23 -16.30
C ARG A 353 -0.93 32.53 -15.72
N ARG A 354 -1.81 32.52 -14.71
CA ARG A 354 -2.30 33.74 -14.05
C ARG A 354 -1.22 34.51 -13.30
N GLN A 355 -0.20 33.81 -12.78
CA GLN A 355 0.94 34.39 -12.08
C GLN A 355 2.04 34.90 -13.04
N GLY A 356 1.84 34.84 -14.36
CA GLY A 356 2.82 35.31 -15.36
C GLY A 356 4.08 34.43 -15.46
N ILE A 357 4.08 33.26 -14.82
CA ILE A 357 5.17 32.28 -14.91
C ILE A 357 4.98 31.53 -16.22
N VAL A 358 5.42 32.13 -17.34
CA VAL A 358 5.46 31.48 -18.65
C VAL A 358 6.42 30.32 -18.57
N PRO A 359 6.03 29.08 -18.96
CA PRO A 359 7.01 28.01 -19.15
C PRO A 359 8.00 28.50 -20.22
N LYS A 360 9.29 28.58 -19.88
CA LYS A 360 10.33 28.80 -20.90
C LYS A 360 10.11 27.70 -21.95
N GLY A 361 9.75 28.14 -23.14
CA GLY A 361 9.48 27.28 -24.27
C GLY A 361 10.63 26.27 -24.44
N ARG A 362 10.30 25.04 -24.82
CA ARG A 362 11.27 24.16 -25.44
C ARG A 362 11.93 24.94 -26.57
N GLN A 363 13.14 25.41 -26.36
CA GLN A 363 14.00 25.72 -27.49
C GLN A 363 14.21 24.41 -28.23
N GLN A 364 13.61 24.32 -29.39
CA GLN A 364 13.91 23.34 -30.39
C GLN A 364 15.42 23.46 -30.71
N ASN A 365 16.14 22.40 -30.52
CA ASN A 365 17.29 21.99 -31.30
C ASN A 365 17.22 20.46 -31.48
#